data_690d55840bb8642727db56dfb1604f47
#
_entry.id   690d55840bb8642727db56dfb1604f47
#
_cell.length_a   1.000
_cell.length_b   1.000
_cell.length_c   1.000
_cell.angle_alpha   90.00
_cell.angle_beta   90.00
_cell.angle_gamma   90.00
#
_symmetry.space_group_name_H-M   'P 1'
#
loop_
_entity.id
_entity.type
_entity.pdbx_description
1 polymer ?
#
loop_
_entity_poly.entity_id
_entity_poly.type
_entity_poly.pdbx_seq_one_letter_code
_entity_poly.pdbx_strand_id
1 'polypeptide(L)'
;MTMTTRVQSVSIPVADQDRALEFYTEVLGCELRTDIEVWPGARLVEVVPPGSSLGLVLLPPGSEIPMAVRLGTTNAETAYARLREAGARLHNDEVVHLNGAPPMFFFADPDGNGLVYLEDEADRAGDS
;
A
#
# COMPACT_ATOMS: atom_id res chain seq x y z
N MET A 1 6.90 -10.68 -21.66
CA MET A 1 6.40 -11.25 -20.41
C MET A 1 5.60 -10.21 -19.63
N THR A 2 4.44 -10.59 -19.18
CA THR A 2 3.58 -9.68 -18.42
C THR A 2 3.93 -9.75 -16.94
N MET A 3 4.16 -8.58 -16.35
CA MET A 3 4.40 -8.49 -14.91
C MET A 3 3.07 -8.52 -14.18
N THR A 4 2.97 -9.38 -13.17
CA THR A 4 1.77 -9.47 -12.36
C THR A 4 1.68 -8.26 -11.43
N THR A 5 0.55 -7.58 -11.47
CA THR A 5 0.26 -6.45 -10.61
C THR A 5 -1.15 -6.61 -10.07
N ARG A 6 -1.31 -6.40 -8.77
CA ARG A 6 -2.65 -6.41 -8.20
C ARG A 6 -2.75 -5.36 -7.10
N VAL A 7 -3.96 -4.88 -6.87
CA VAL A 7 -4.19 -3.88 -5.84
C VAL A 7 -4.18 -4.57 -4.48
N GLN A 8 -3.27 -4.18 -3.60
CA GLN A 8 -3.21 -4.69 -2.24
C GLN A 8 -4.09 -3.89 -1.30
N SER A 9 -4.05 -2.57 -1.43
CA SER A 9 -4.82 -1.70 -0.56
C SER A 9 -4.94 -0.32 -1.16
N VAL A 10 -5.94 0.42 -0.68
CA VAL A 10 -6.14 1.81 -1.07
C VAL A 10 -6.23 2.64 0.19
N SER A 11 -5.75 3.88 0.13
CA SER A 11 -5.84 4.80 1.26
C SER A 11 -7.18 5.51 1.24
N ILE A 12 -7.77 5.67 2.43
CA ILE A 12 -9.00 6.42 2.61
C ILE A 12 -8.74 7.50 3.65
N PRO A 13 -8.99 8.77 3.32
CA PRO A 13 -8.80 9.83 4.31
C PRO A 13 -9.90 9.78 5.37
N VAL A 14 -9.49 9.79 6.64
CA VAL A 14 -10.40 9.77 7.77
C VAL A 14 -9.94 10.82 8.78
N ALA A 15 -10.87 11.53 9.38
CA ALA A 15 -10.51 12.57 10.35
C ALA A 15 -10.00 11.97 11.65
N ASP A 16 -10.54 10.82 12.05
CA ASP A 16 -10.24 10.17 13.32
C ASP A 16 -10.13 8.67 13.08
N GLN A 17 -8.93 8.13 13.25
CA GLN A 17 -8.69 6.71 12.96
C GLN A 17 -9.45 5.77 13.88
N ASP A 18 -9.57 6.08 15.16
CA ASP A 18 -10.29 5.21 16.09
C ASP A 18 -11.78 5.16 15.75
N ARG A 19 -12.35 6.31 15.44
CA ARG A 19 -13.75 6.40 15.07
C ARG A 19 -14.02 5.71 13.74
N ALA A 20 -13.12 5.87 12.78
CA ALA A 20 -13.23 5.20 11.49
C ALA A 20 -13.11 3.69 11.67
N LEU A 21 -12.15 3.23 12.47
CA LEU A 21 -11.95 1.81 12.73
C LEU A 21 -13.22 1.19 13.30
N GLU A 22 -13.87 1.87 14.24
CA GLU A 22 -15.12 1.39 14.82
C GLU A 22 -16.19 1.24 13.75
N PHE A 23 -16.34 2.25 12.88
CA PHE A 23 -17.34 2.19 11.81
C PHE A 23 -17.07 1.02 10.85
N TYR A 24 -15.82 0.91 10.38
CA TYR A 24 -15.51 -0.13 9.39
C TYR A 24 -15.61 -1.54 9.97
N THR A 25 -15.28 -1.72 11.25
CA THR A 25 -15.37 -3.05 11.86
C THR A 25 -16.77 -3.36 12.36
N GLU A 26 -17.42 -2.43 13.07
CA GLU A 26 -18.71 -2.69 13.69
C GLU A 26 -19.88 -2.57 12.72
N VAL A 27 -19.86 -1.62 11.82
CA VAL A 27 -20.96 -1.39 10.89
C VAL A 27 -20.79 -2.17 9.60
N LEU A 28 -19.59 -2.11 9.00
CA LEU A 28 -19.35 -2.79 7.73
C LEU A 28 -18.87 -4.22 7.88
N GLY A 29 -18.47 -4.62 9.08
CA GLY A 29 -17.99 -5.98 9.32
C GLY A 29 -16.60 -6.26 8.81
N CYS A 30 -15.80 -5.23 8.58
CA CYS A 30 -14.43 -5.41 8.15
C CYS A 30 -13.58 -6.06 9.24
N GLU A 31 -12.56 -6.79 8.82
CA GLU A 31 -11.59 -7.39 9.71
C GLU A 31 -10.41 -6.44 9.87
N LEU A 32 -9.95 -6.25 11.10
CA LEU A 32 -8.75 -5.45 11.34
C LEU A 32 -7.54 -6.28 10.94
N ARG A 33 -6.75 -5.80 9.99
CA ARG A 33 -5.57 -6.50 9.53
C ARG A 33 -4.28 -5.92 10.11
N THR A 34 -4.21 -4.60 10.24
CA THR A 34 -3.02 -3.92 10.75
C THR A 34 -3.41 -2.70 11.55
N ASP A 35 -2.78 -2.54 12.70
CA ASP A 35 -2.92 -1.32 13.51
C ASP A 35 -1.58 -1.15 14.23
N ILE A 36 -0.66 -0.43 13.61
CA ILE A 36 0.69 -0.26 14.13
C ILE A 36 1.15 1.18 13.94
N GLU A 37 2.13 1.54 14.74
CA GLU A 37 2.84 2.80 14.56
C GLU A 37 4.10 2.46 13.75
N VAL A 38 4.12 2.85 12.46
CA VAL A 38 5.23 2.48 11.59
C VAL A 38 6.49 3.27 11.90
N TRP A 39 6.32 4.49 12.42
CA TRP A 39 7.37 5.27 13.07
C TRP A 39 6.65 6.23 14.01
N PRO A 40 7.35 6.86 14.97
CA PRO A 40 6.68 7.71 15.96
C PRO A 40 5.76 8.76 15.31
N GLY A 41 4.49 8.73 15.70
CA GLY A 41 3.50 9.67 15.18
C GLY A 41 2.81 9.25 13.89
N ALA A 42 3.18 8.11 13.32
CA ALA A 42 2.61 7.65 12.05
C ALA A 42 1.91 6.30 12.23
N ARG A 43 0.62 6.35 12.56
CA ARG A 43 -0.19 5.16 12.78
C ARG A 43 -0.81 4.68 11.48
N LEU A 44 -0.61 3.41 11.17
CA LEU A 44 -1.21 2.76 10.01
C LEU A 44 -2.32 1.83 10.47
N VAL A 45 -3.55 2.08 10.01
CA VAL A 45 -4.69 1.23 10.32
C VAL A 45 -5.22 0.66 9.01
N GLU A 46 -5.29 -0.66 8.92
CA GLU A 46 -5.78 -1.31 7.71
C GLU A 46 -6.87 -2.31 8.06
N VAL A 47 -7.99 -2.23 7.36
CA VAL A 47 -9.10 -3.14 7.52
C VAL A 47 -9.42 -3.80 6.19
N VAL A 48 -10.02 -5.00 6.24
CA VAL A 48 -10.35 -5.76 5.03
C VAL A 48 -11.84 -6.05 5.03
N PRO A 49 -12.56 -5.62 3.99
CA PRO A 49 -14.00 -5.91 3.91
C PRO A 49 -14.28 -7.41 3.81
N PRO A 50 -15.42 -7.87 4.33
CA PRO A 50 -15.77 -9.30 4.25
C PRO A 50 -15.78 -9.79 2.80
N GLY A 51 -15.16 -10.95 2.57
CA GLY A 51 -15.13 -11.53 1.24
C GLY A 51 -14.13 -10.90 0.28
N SER A 52 -13.33 -9.96 0.76
CA SER A 52 -12.35 -9.26 -0.06
C SER A 52 -10.94 -9.53 0.44
N SER A 53 -9.96 -9.44 -0.43
CA SER A 53 -8.55 -9.49 -0.03
C SER A 53 -7.92 -8.11 -0.04
N LEU A 54 -8.60 -7.12 -0.62
CA LEU A 54 -8.10 -5.76 -0.72
C LEU A 54 -8.28 -5.00 0.58
N GLY A 55 -7.22 -4.37 1.04
CA GLY A 55 -7.26 -3.60 2.28
C GLY A 55 -7.64 -2.14 2.08
N LEU A 56 -8.25 -1.58 3.11
CA LEU A 56 -8.54 -0.14 3.18
C LEU A 56 -7.65 0.43 4.27
N VAL A 57 -6.75 1.34 3.90
CA VAL A 57 -5.81 1.95 4.84
C VAL A 57 -6.38 3.31 5.25
N LEU A 58 -6.71 3.42 6.53
CA LEU A 58 -7.39 4.61 7.07
C LEU A 58 -6.36 5.60 7.60
N LEU A 59 -6.20 6.73 6.93
CA LEU A 59 -5.16 7.71 7.28
C LEU A 59 -5.77 9.09 7.46
N PRO A 60 -5.34 9.85 8.48
CA PRO A 60 -5.83 11.21 8.64
C PRO A 60 -5.20 12.13 7.59
N PRO A 61 -5.88 13.23 7.25
CA PRO A 61 -5.29 14.23 6.35
C PRO A 61 -3.99 14.74 6.94
N GLY A 62 -2.96 14.86 6.12
CA GLY A 62 -1.67 15.31 6.57
C GLY A 62 -0.82 14.24 7.24
N SER A 63 -1.25 12.98 7.16
CA SER A 63 -0.45 11.87 7.66
C SER A 63 0.90 11.83 6.96
N GLU A 64 1.96 11.44 7.71
CA GLU A 64 3.26 11.25 7.10
C GLU A 64 3.28 10.02 6.20
N ILE A 65 2.34 9.09 6.42
CA ILE A 65 2.16 7.96 5.51
C ILE A 65 1.39 8.49 4.29
N PRO A 66 1.94 8.40 3.09
CA PRO A 66 1.29 8.99 1.91
C PRO A 66 -0.03 8.32 1.55
N MET A 67 -0.98 9.13 1.11
CA MET A 67 -2.20 8.62 0.49
C MET A 67 -1.81 8.01 -0.84
N ALA A 68 -2.14 6.75 -1.04
CA ALA A 68 -1.72 6.06 -2.25
C ALA A 68 -2.55 4.82 -2.49
N VAL A 69 -2.53 4.34 -3.73
CA VAL A 69 -2.97 3.00 -4.05
C VAL A 69 -1.73 2.12 -3.98
N ARG A 70 -1.81 1.06 -3.21
CA ARG A 70 -0.68 0.14 -3.03
C ARG A 70 -0.87 -1.06 -3.93
N LEU A 71 0.14 -1.30 -4.76
CA LEU A 71 0.12 -2.37 -5.75
C LEU A 71 1.13 -3.44 -5.35
N GLY A 72 0.73 -4.69 -5.46
CA GLY A 72 1.63 -5.81 -5.20
C GLY A 72 2.31 -6.25 -6.48
N THR A 73 3.59 -6.60 -6.38
CA THR A 73 4.34 -7.16 -7.50
C THR A 73 5.17 -8.32 -6.97
N THR A 74 5.47 -9.28 -7.86
CA THR A 74 6.32 -10.39 -7.46
C THR A 74 7.80 -10.01 -7.39
N ASN A 75 8.17 -8.90 -8.03
CA ASN A 75 9.57 -8.46 -8.04
C ASN A 75 9.64 -6.94 -8.16
N ALA A 76 9.99 -6.27 -7.06
CA ALA A 76 10.03 -4.81 -7.02
C ALA A 76 11.13 -4.24 -7.91
N GLU A 77 12.28 -4.91 -8.01
CA GLU A 77 13.38 -4.43 -8.85
C GLU A 77 12.98 -4.44 -10.33
N THR A 78 12.30 -5.50 -10.76
CA THR A 78 11.83 -5.58 -12.13
C THR A 78 10.78 -4.51 -12.41
N ALA A 79 9.84 -4.31 -11.47
CA ALA A 79 8.83 -3.27 -11.61
C ALA A 79 9.47 -1.89 -11.71
N TYR A 80 10.45 -1.62 -10.85
CA TYR A 80 11.16 -0.34 -10.86
C TYR A 80 11.85 -0.10 -12.20
N ALA A 81 12.58 -1.10 -12.69
CA ALA A 81 13.29 -0.98 -13.95
C ALA A 81 12.35 -0.71 -15.12
N ARG A 82 11.21 -1.37 -15.13
CA ARG A 82 10.21 -1.18 -16.21
C ARG A 82 9.62 0.21 -16.18
N LEU A 83 9.29 0.71 -14.99
CA LEU A 83 8.72 2.06 -14.87
C LEU A 83 9.76 3.12 -15.22
N ARG A 84 11.00 2.92 -14.82
CA ARG A 84 12.08 3.85 -15.14
C ARG A 84 12.28 3.91 -16.65
N GLU A 85 12.31 2.78 -17.30
CA GLU A 85 12.47 2.70 -18.75
C GLU A 85 11.32 3.37 -19.48
N ALA A 86 10.11 3.27 -18.92
CA ALA A 86 8.92 3.88 -19.51
C ALA A 86 8.83 5.39 -19.23
N GLY A 87 9.75 5.95 -18.44
CA GLY A 87 9.75 7.37 -18.12
C GLY A 87 8.77 7.78 -17.04
N ALA A 88 8.34 6.84 -16.21
CA ALA A 88 7.41 7.13 -15.13
C ALA A 88 8.05 8.06 -14.09
N ARG A 89 7.20 8.78 -13.37
CA ARG A 89 7.63 9.74 -12.33
C ARG A 89 7.93 8.98 -11.04
N LEU A 90 9.19 8.58 -10.86
CA LEU A 90 9.63 7.82 -9.69
C LEU A 90 10.06 8.78 -8.58
N HIS A 91 9.64 8.49 -7.35
CA HIS A 91 9.97 9.33 -6.19
C HIS A 91 11.19 8.83 -5.43
N ASN A 92 11.68 7.63 -5.75
CA ASN A 92 12.87 7.05 -5.15
C ASN A 92 13.90 6.78 -6.22
N ASP A 93 15.18 6.97 -5.88
CA ASP A 93 16.26 6.72 -6.83
C ASP A 93 16.50 5.24 -7.06
N GLU A 94 16.03 4.42 -6.14
CA GLU A 94 16.12 2.96 -6.23
C GLU A 94 15.05 2.34 -5.34
N VAL A 95 14.91 1.02 -5.44
CA VAL A 95 13.97 0.30 -4.58
C VAL A 95 14.40 0.48 -3.13
N VAL A 96 13.42 0.78 -2.27
CA VAL A 96 13.66 1.03 -0.85
C VAL A 96 13.60 -0.29 -0.09
N HIS A 97 14.62 -0.55 0.72
CA HIS A 97 14.71 -1.74 1.56
C HIS A 97 14.78 -1.32 3.02
N LEU A 98 13.68 -1.53 3.75
CA LEU A 98 13.60 -1.20 5.18
C LEU A 98 13.47 -2.48 5.99
N ASN A 99 14.05 -2.49 7.19
CA ASN A 99 13.93 -3.64 8.09
C ASN A 99 12.47 -3.90 8.43
N GLY A 100 12.05 -5.16 8.26
CA GLY A 100 10.69 -5.55 8.61
C GLY A 100 9.63 -5.17 7.60
N ALA A 101 10.04 -4.62 6.46
CA ALA A 101 9.11 -4.23 5.40
C ALA A 101 9.53 -4.86 4.08
N PRO A 102 8.57 -5.12 3.18
CA PRO A 102 8.92 -5.63 1.85
C PRO A 102 9.61 -4.55 1.03
N PRO A 103 10.40 -4.94 0.03
CA PRO A 103 10.96 -3.96 -0.91
C PRO A 103 9.83 -3.16 -1.56
N MET A 104 10.02 -1.84 -1.68
CA MET A 104 8.98 -0.97 -2.20
C MET A 104 9.56 0.28 -2.85
N PHE A 105 8.74 0.96 -3.62
CA PHE A 105 9.08 2.30 -4.11
C PHE A 105 7.82 3.07 -4.43
N PHE A 106 7.94 4.40 -4.41
CA PHE A 106 6.82 5.31 -4.61
C PHE A 106 6.94 5.97 -5.97
N PHE A 107 5.81 6.17 -6.62
CA PHE A 107 5.79 6.85 -7.91
C PHE A 107 4.44 7.53 -8.09
N ALA A 108 4.28 8.27 -9.19
CA ALA A 108 3.03 8.96 -9.48
C ALA A 108 2.63 8.71 -10.92
N ASP A 109 1.32 8.77 -11.16
CA ASP A 109 0.82 8.73 -12.53
C ASP A 109 0.98 10.11 -13.16
N PRO A 110 0.64 10.29 -14.44
CA PRO A 110 0.80 11.60 -15.11
C PRO A 110 0.04 12.74 -14.44
N ASP A 111 -1.02 12.45 -13.72
CA ASP A 111 -1.82 13.48 -13.05
C ASP A 111 -1.38 13.72 -11.60
N GLY A 112 -0.32 13.04 -11.17
CA GLY A 112 0.22 13.24 -9.83
C GLY A 112 -0.40 12.36 -8.75
N ASN A 113 -1.19 11.37 -9.12
CA ASN A 113 -1.77 10.46 -8.14
C ASN A 113 -0.69 9.52 -7.60
N GLY A 114 -0.64 9.37 -6.28
CA GLY A 114 0.38 8.57 -5.62
C GLY A 114 0.14 7.08 -5.73
N LEU A 115 1.19 6.35 -6.02
CA LEU A 115 1.16 4.90 -6.15
C LEU A 115 2.39 4.32 -5.46
N VAL A 116 2.25 3.11 -4.95
CA VAL A 116 3.37 2.39 -4.32
C VAL A 116 3.39 0.98 -4.88
N TYR A 117 4.55 0.50 -5.27
CA TYR A 117 4.75 -0.92 -5.53
C TYR A 117 5.41 -1.54 -4.31
N LEU A 118 4.83 -2.66 -3.84
CA LEU A 118 5.39 -3.45 -2.75
C LEU A 118 5.58 -4.87 -3.25
N GLU A 119 6.72 -5.46 -2.92
CA GLU A 119 6.95 -6.85 -3.28
C GLU A 119 6.05 -7.73 -2.43
N ASP A 120 5.23 -8.52 -3.10
CA ASP A 120 4.19 -9.31 -2.46
C ASP A 120 4.66 -10.74 -2.22
N GLU A 121 5.02 -11.04 -0.99
CA GLU A 121 5.48 -12.38 -0.64
C GLU A 121 4.38 -13.43 -0.73
N ALA A 122 3.13 -13.01 -0.53
CA ALA A 122 2.00 -13.91 -0.66
C ALA A 122 1.85 -14.41 -2.09
N ASP A 123 2.13 -13.52 -3.07
CA ASP A 123 2.08 -13.90 -4.48
C ASP A 123 3.17 -14.91 -4.78
N ARG A 124 4.36 -14.71 -4.24
CA ARG A 124 5.46 -15.65 -4.44
C ARG A 124 5.16 -17.00 -3.80
N ALA A 125 4.58 -16.98 -2.61
CA ALA A 125 4.18 -18.21 -1.93
C ALA A 125 3.08 -18.92 -2.69
N GLY A 126 2.15 -18.16 -3.28
CA GLY A 126 1.07 -18.72 -4.05
C GLY A 126 1.50 -19.38 -5.35
N ASP A 127 2.69 -19.02 -5.84
CA ASP A 127 3.24 -19.58 -7.06
C ASP A 127 3.89 -20.94 -6.88
N SER A 128 4.09 -21.33 -5.65
CA SER A 128 4.78 -22.57 -5.34
C SER A 128 3.83 -23.78 -5.29
#